data_7d95b444172b65472acaccfde8c56308
#
_entry.id   7d95b444172b65472acaccfde8c56308
#
_cell.length_a   1.000
_cell.length_b   1.000
_cell.length_c   1.000
_cell.angle_alpha   90.00
_cell.angle_beta   90.00
_cell.angle_gamma   90.00
#
_symmetry.space_group_name_H-M   'P 1'
#
loop_
_entity.id
_entity.type
_entity.pdbx_description
1 polymer ?
#
loop_
_entity_poly.entity_id
_entity_poly.type
_entity_poly.pdbx_seq_one_letter_code
_entity_poly.pdbx_strand_id
1 'polypeptide(L)'
;MTRNICIDIDGTMTSPYFFIPYLNKLTGKNLGIEDYTSIDWNVTYGPEHSQMYKDFDHIHTDIYWENELLEGVKDLVNDLYDRGDRVYIVTARSSAIAHVTNAWIDKQGINYTDIFSISGNEGKVAMAEKLACDYFIEDDPTNAVNLDKAGYKVILIDAMYNRGVEGDNITRVENWEEVRRLLL
;
A
#
# COMPACT_ATOMS: atom_id res chain seq x y z
N MET A 1 -22.93 3.55 -12.00
CA MET A 1 -22.26 4.80 -11.59
C MET A 1 -20.77 4.54 -11.60
N THR A 2 -19.98 5.47 -12.11
CA THR A 2 -18.51 5.42 -12.05
C THR A 2 -18.07 5.62 -10.60
N ARG A 3 -17.24 4.72 -10.08
CA ARG A 3 -16.65 4.84 -8.73
C ARG A 3 -15.22 5.36 -8.81
N ASN A 4 -14.75 6.01 -7.75
CA ASN A 4 -13.38 6.41 -7.55
C ASN A 4 -12.75 5.46 -6.52
N ILE A 5 -11.77 4.67 -6.94
CA ILE A 5 -11.12 3.65 -6.13
C ILE A 5 -9.66 4.02 -5.95
N CYS A 6 -9.25 4.27 -4.71
CA CYS A 6 -7.87 4.57 -4.36
C CYS A 6 -7.19 3.30 -3.84
N ILE A 7 -5.96 3.05 -4.27
CA ILE A 7 -5.23 1.82 -3.95
C ILE A 7 -3.79 2.18 -3.54
N ASP A 8 -3.34 1.70 -2.38
CA ASP A 8 -1.93 1.75 -1.99
C ASP A 8 -1.10 0.68 -2.71
N ILE A 9 0.23 0.82 -2.69
CA ILE A 9 1.15 -0.14 -3.34
C ILE A 9 1.74 -1.13 -2.35
N ASP A 10 2.59 -0.62 -1.43
CA ASP A 10 3.45 -1.47 -0.61
C ASP A 10 2.68 -2.09 0.57
N GLY A 11 2.54 -3.41 0.57
CA GLY A 11 1.72 -4.15 1.52
C GLY A 11 0.28 -4.35 1.07
N THR A 12 -0.18 -3.61 0.06
CA THR A 12 -1.53 -3.67 -0.50
C THR A 12 -1.56 -4.37 -1.85
N MET A 13 -0.99 -3.77 -2.90
CA MET A 13 -0.85 -4.41 -4.22
C MET A 13 0.28 -5.44 -4.23
N THR A 14 1.25 -5.27 -3.35
CA THR A 14 2.42 -6.14 -3.18
C THR A 14 2.42 -6.77 -1.79
N SER A 15 3.32 -7.74 -1.57
CA SER A 15 3.39 -8.44 -0.28
C SER A 15 3.69 -7.48 0.89
N PRO A 16 2.90 -7.54 1.99
CA PRO A 16 3.20 -6.80 3.22
C PRO A 16 4.57 -7.13 3.82
N TYR A 17 5.16 -8.24 3.42
CA TYR A 17 6.41 -8.78 3.96
C TYR A 17 7.58 -8.68 2.99
N PHE A 18 7.40 -7.99 1.86
CA PHE A 18 8.39 -7.88 0.80
C PHE A 18 9.73 -7.34 1.31
N PHE A 19 9.72 -6.36 2.21
CA PHE A 19 10.96 -5.72 2.68
C PHE A 19 11.75 -6.54 3.72
N ILE A 20 11.18 -7.58 4.32
CA ILE A 20 11.83 -8.37 5.39
C ILE A 20 13.23 -8.88 4.99
N PRO A 21 13.45 -9.57 3.85
CA PRO A 21 14.77 -10.09 3.51
C PRO A 21 15.81 -8.99 3.28
N TYR A 22 15.40 -7.85 2.74
CA TYR A 22 16.29 -6.71 2.50
C TYR A 22 16.67 -6.04 3.81
N LEU A 23 15.68 -5.78 4.69
CA LEU A 23 15.92 -5.18 5.99
C LEU A 23 16.75 -6.09 6.89
N ASN A 24 16.52 -7.41 6.86
CA ASN A 24 17.36 -8.37 7.54
C ASN A 24 18.82 -8.25 7.11
N LYS A 25 19.07 -8.17 5.80
CA LYS A 25 20.42 -8.01 5.26
C LYS A 25 21.06 -6.68 5.66
N LEU A 26 20.31 -5.59 5.62
CA LEU A 26 20.80 -4.23 5.92
C LEU A 26 21.07 -4.02 7.40
N THR A 27 20.29 -4.66 8.29
CA THR A 27 20.37 -4.51 9.74
C THR A 27 21.16 -5.63 10.44
N GLY A 28 21.49 -6.71 9.71
CA GLY A 28 22.11 -7.91 10.28
C GLY A 28 21.16 -8.74 11.15
N LYS A 29 19.84 -8.51 11.07
CA LYS A 29 18.81 -9.28 11.78
C LYS A 29 18.32 -10.47 10.95
N ASN A 30 17.54 -11.34 11.57
CA ASN A 30 16.94 -12.50 10.91
C ASN A 30 15.49 -12.67 11.41
N LEU A 31 14.65 -11.68 11.10
CA LEU A 31 13.24 -11.66 11.49
C LEU A 31 12.40 -12.44 10.46
N GLY A 32 11.36 -13.12 10.95
CA GLY A 32 10.33 -13.76 10.14
C GLY A 32 9.07 -12.90 10.04
N ILE A 33 8.05 -13.45 9.38
CA ILE A 33 6.74 -12.79 9.23
C ILE A 33 6.11 -12.52 10.60
N GLU A 34 6.22 -13.46 11.53
CA GLU A 34 5.66 -13.36 12.87
C GLU A 34 6.27 -12.24 13.71
N ASP A 35 7.49 -11.81 13.37
CA ASP A 35 8.19 -10.73 14.07
C ASP A 35 7.81 -9.35 13.49
N TYR A 36 7.22 -9.31 12.28
CA TYR A 36 6.88 -8.08 11.56
C TYR A 36 5.53 -7.53 12.02
N THR A 37 5.46 -7.14 13.30
CA THR A 37 4.24 -6.69 13.98
C THR A 37 4.03 -5.18 13.93
N SER A 38 4.94 -4.43 13.32
CA SER A 38 4.85 -2.99 13.10
C SER A 38 5.49 -2.62 11.76
N ILE A 39 4.85 -1.71 11.03
CA ILE A 39 5.43 -1.09 9.82
C ILE A 39 6.46 -0.01 10.15
N ASP A 40 6.52 0.47 11.40
CA ASP A 40 7.62 1.32 11.85
C ASP A 40 8.88 0.47 12.04
N TRP A 41 9.80 0.61 11.11
CA TRP A 41 11.06 -0.14 11.14
C TRP A 41 11.95 0.20 12.35
N ASN A 42 11.77 1.36 12.99
CA ASN A 42 12.44 1.64 14.26
C ASN A 42 11.93 0.72 15.37
N VAL A 43 10.66 0.35 15.34
CA VAL A 43 10.07 -0.59 16.30
C VAL A 43 10.50 -2.02 15.97
N THR A 44 10.40 -2.42 14.71
CA THR A 44 10.65 -3.81 14.28
C THR A 44 12.14 -4.14 14.21
N TYR A 45 12.95 -3.25 13.64
CA TYR A 45 14.38 -3.48 13.37
C TYR A 45 15.32 -2.69 14.28
N GLY A 46 14.80 -1.79 15.11
CA GLY A 46 15.55 -0.99 16.07
C GLY A 46 15.94 0.40 15.56
N PRO A 47 15.99 1.38 16.50
CA PRO A 47 16.25 2.78 16.17
C PRO A 47 17.70 3.07 15.78
N GLU A 48 18.62 2.15 15.98
CA GLU A 48 20.03 2.28 15.61
C GLU A 48 20.25 2.45 14.11
N HIS A 49 19.26 2.08 13.28
CA HIS A 49 19.26 2.19 11.83
C HIS A 49 18.36 3.31 11.31
N SER A 50 17.84 4.19 12.18
CA SER A 50 16.84 5.23 11.82
C SER A 50 17.24 6.11 10.63
N GLN A 51 18.54 6.43 10.47
CA GLN A 51 18.98 7.23 9.33
C GLN A 51 18.86 6.46 8.02
N MET A 52 19.19 5.17 8.01
CA MET A 52 19.04 4.31 6.83
C MET A 52 17.55 4.20 6.44
N TYR A 53 16.63 4.08 7.40
CA TYR A 53 15.20 4.02 7.10
C TYR A 53 14.69 5.32 6.46
N LYS A 54 15.14 6.48 6.94
CA LYS A 54 14.78 7.79 6.36
C LYS A 54 15.28 7.96 4.92
N ASP A 55 16.45 7.42 4.64
CA ASP A 55 17.10 7.55 3.34
C ASP A 55 16.78 6.38 2.39
N PHE A 56 15.97 5.41 2.85
CA PHE A 56 15.72 4.15 2.14
C PHE A 56 15.28 4.35 0.70
N ASP A 57 14.29 5.19 0.49
CA ASP A 57 13.75 5.49 -0.85
C ASP A 57 14.80 6.07 -1.81
N HIS A 58 15.82 6.76 -1.27
CA HIS A 58 16.86 7.39 -2.09
C HIS A 58 18.03 6.44 -2.36
N ILE A 59 18.35 5.56 -1.41
CA ILE A 59 19.55 4.71 -1.47
C ILE A 59 19.24 3.34 -2.07
N HIS A 60 18.01 2.83 -1.84
CA HIS A 60 17.62 1.46 -2.18
C HIS A 60 16.47 1.41 -3.20
N THR A 61 16.45 2.32 -4.17
CA THR A 61 15.43 2.36 -5.23
C THR A 61 15.37 1.10 -6.07
N ASP A 62 16.48 0.37 -6.19
CA ASP A 62 16.60 -0.91 -6.88
C ASP A 62 15.69 -1.98 -6.28
N ILE A 63 15.47 -1.97 -4.96
CA ILE A 63 14.61 -2.92 -4.27
C ILE A 63 13.16 -2.82 -4.79
N TYR A 64 12.66 -1.63 -5.08
CA TYR A 64 11.30 -1.44 -5.57
C TYR A 64 11.05 -2.13 -6.94
N TRP A 65 12.10 -2.31 -7.76
CA TRP A 65 12.00 -3.01 -9.04
C TRP A 65 11.83 -4.52 -8.91
N GLU A 66 12.24 -5.10 -7.78
CA GLU A 66 12.13 -6.53 -7.50
C GLU A 66 10.77 -6.90 -6.93
N ASN A 67 9.94 -5.90 -6.53
CA ASN A 67 8.63 -6.16 -5.97
C ASN A 67 7.65 -6.65 -7.05
N GLU A 68 6.82 -7.61 -6.69
CA GLU A 68 5.83 -8.22 -7.56
C GLU A 68 4.41 -8.00 -7.03
N LEU A 69 3.45 -7.94 -7.96
CA LEU A 69 2.05 -7.87 -7.58
C LEU A 69 1.59 -9.17 -6.91
N LEU A 70 0.72 -9.05 -5.93
CA LEU A 70 -0.03 -10.18 -5.40
C LEU A 70 -0.95 -10.76 -6.48
N GLU A 71 -1.26 -12.05 -6.36
CA GLU A 71 -2.19 -12.75 -7.23
C GLU A 71 -3.56 -12.05 -7.27
N GLY A 72 -4.12 -11.88 -8.46
CA GLY A 72 -5.42 -11.25 -8.68
C GLY A 72 -5.41 -9.72 -8.75
N VAL A 73 -4.34 -9.03 -8.32
CA VAL A 73 -4.25 -7.56 -8.36
C VAL A 73 -4.44 -7.03 -9.77
N LYS A 74 -3.59 -7.46 -10.70
CA LYS A 74 -3.57 -6.98 -12.08
C LYS A 74 -4.93 -7.15 -12.75
N ASP A 75 -5.49 -8.34 -12.65
CA ASP A 75 -6.74 -8.68 -13.33
C ASP A 75 -7.91 -7.86 -12.76
N LEU A 76 -8.00 -7.73 -11.43
CA LEU A 76 -9.06 -6.94 -10.82
C LEU A 76 -8.94 -5.46 -11.14
N VAL A 77 -7.74 -4.89 -11.03
CA VAL A 77 -7.53 -3.45 -11.28
C VAL A 77 -7.86 -3.10 -12.73
N ASN A 78 -7.43 -3.94 -13.68
CA ASN A 78 -7.77 -3.76 -15.09
C ASN A 78 -9.28 -3.93 -15.35
N ASP A 79 -9.94 -4.92 -14.74
CA ASP A 79 -11.39 -5.10 -14.83
C ASP A 79 -12.18 -3.88 -14.30
N LEU A 80 -11.74 -3.30 -13.17
CA LEU A 80 -12.33 -2.08 -12.62
C LEU A 80 -12.20 -0.90 -13.59
N TYR A 81 -11.00 -0.70 -14.14
CA TYR A 81 -10.73 0.35 -15.10
C TYR A 81 -11.55 0.19 -16.40
N ASP A 82 -11.59 -1.02 -16.97
CA ASP A 82 -12.26 -1.33 -18.23
C ASP A 82 -13.79 -1.19 -18.12
N ARG A 83 -14.36 -1.41 -16.92
CA ARG A 83 -15.79 -1.16 -16.68
C ARG A 83 -16.12 0.30 -16.41
N GLY A 84 -15.13 1.19 -16.43
CA GLY A 84 -15.28 2.64 -16.34
C GLY A 84 -15.16 3.22 -14.92
N ASP A 85 -14.68 2.46 -13.95
CA ASP A 85 -14.29 3.01 -12.65
C ASP A 85 -12.99 3.82 -12.80
N ARG A 86 -12.78 4.83 -11.97
CA ARG A 86 -11.54 5.58 -11.92
C ARG A 86 -10.65 4.95 -10.87
N VAL A 87 -9.51 4.43 -11.29
CA VAL A 87 -8.53 3.79 -10.41
C VAL A 87 -7.38 4.75 -10.17
N TYR A 88 -7.16 5.11 -8.92
CA TYR A 88 -6.08 5.99 -8.48
C TYR A 88 -5.09 5.20 -7.62
N ILE A 89 -3.82 5.28 -7.97
CA ILE A 89 -2.76 4.72 -7.13
C ILE A 89 -2.28 5.83 -6.19
N VAL A 90 -2.33 5.59 -4.87
CA VAL A 90 -1.97 6.58 -3.84
C VAL A 90 -1.00 5.95 -2.87
N THR A 91 0.29 6.19 -3.06
CA THR A 91 1.36 5.55 -2.29
C THR A 91 2.12 6.50 -1.40
N ALA A 92 2.58 5.99 -0.24
CA ALA A 92 3.45 6.71 0.69
C ALA A 92 4.91 6.85 0.19
N ARG A 93 5.30 6.16 -0.88
CA ARG A 93 6.64 6.29 -1.47
C ARG A 93 6.99 7.76 -1.72
N SER A 94 8.27 8.10 -1.55
CA SER A 94 8.74 9.47 -1.75
C SER A 94 8.44 10.00 -3.16
N SER A 95 7.95 11.23 -3.26
CA SER A 95 7.76 11.92 -4.54
C SER A 95 9.07 12.10 -5.31
N ALA A 96 10.22 12.09 -4.64
CA ALA A 96 11.54 12.14 -5.27
C ALA A 96 11.82 10.91 -6.13
N ILE A 97 11.22 9.74 -5.81
CA ILE A 97 11.32 8.50 -6.59
C ILE A 97 10.05 8.20 -7.39
N ALA A 98 9.17 9.17 -7.60
CA ALA A 98 7.93 8.96 -8.35
C ALA A 98 8.17 8.38 -9.76
N HIS A 99 9.30 8.75 -10.40
CA HIS A 99 9.68 8.18 -11.68
C HIS A 99 9.95 6.65 -11.63
N VAL A 100 10.52 6.15 -10.53
CA VAL A 100 10.71 4.70 -10.30
C VAL A 100 9.36 4.02 -10.09
N THR A 101 8.51 4.63 -9.25
CA THR A 101 7.18 4.11 -8.94
C THR A 101 6.31 4.03 -10.21
N ASN A 102 6.25 5.09 -11.01
CA ASN A 102 5.49 5.14 -12.25
C ASN A 102 5.98 4.08 -13.25
N ALA A 103 7.29 4.02 -13.48
CA ALA A 103 7.86 3.05 -14.40
C ALA A 103 7.66 1.60 -13.91
N TRP A 104 7.66 1.36 -12.60
CA TRP A 104 7.36 0.05 -12.03
C TRP A 104 5.89 -0.33 -12.28
N ILE A 105 4.93 0.55 -12.01
CA ILE A 105 3.48 0.33 -12.28
C ILE A 105 3.25 0.06 -13.77
N ASP A 106 3.85 0.84 -14.66
CA ASP A 106 3.73 0.64 -16.12
C ASP A 106 4.26 -0.73 -16.53
N LYS A 107 5.39 -1.17 -15.95
CA LYS A 107 5.96 -2.52 -16.17
C LYS A 107 4.99 -3.62 -15.74
N GLN A 108 4.19 -3.42 -14.68
CA GLN A 108 3.21 -4.40 -14.22
C GLN A 108 2.03 -4.56 -15.21
N GLY A 109 1.82 -3.59 -16.09
CA GLY A 109 0.72 -3.61 -17.07
C GLY A 109 -0.64 -3.41 -16.42
N ILE A 110 -0.70 -2.47 -15.48
CA ILE A 110 -1.91 -2.04 -14.77
C ILE A 110 -2.45 -0.79 -15.45
N ASN A 111 -3.74 -0.78 -15.71
CA ASN A 111 -4.46 0.42 -16.16
C ASN A 111 -4.89 1.25 -14.94
N TYR A 112 -4.60 2.53 -14.96
CA TYR A 112 -4.98 3.46 -13.89
C TYR A 112 -5.34 4.83 -14.44
N THR A 113 -6.08 5.62 -13.66
CA THR A 113 -6.47 6.98 -14.03
C THR A 113 -5.35 7.97 -13.73
N ASP A 114 -4.75 7.87 -12.55
CA ASP A 114 -3.61 8.70 -12.14
C ASP A 114 -2.86 8.04 -10.96
N ILE A 115 -1.62 8.52 -10.69
CA ILE A 115 -0.77 8.02 -9.61
C ILE A 115 -0.20 9.16 -8.79
N PHE A 116 -0.22 9.01 -7.45
CA PHE A 116 0.21 10.01 -6.48
C PHE A 116 1.20 9.43 -5.48
N SER A 117 2.46 9.87 -5.55
CA SER A 117 3.48 9.61 -4.53
C SER A 117 3.44 10.76 -3.51
N ILE A 118 2.96 10.50 -2.30
CA ILE A 118 2.64 11.55 -1.32
C ILE A 118 3.73 11.76 -0.25
N SER A 119 4.83 11.01 -0.32
CA SER A 119 5.98 11.15 0.60
C SER A 119 5.60 10.97 2.07
N GLY A 120 5.02 9.82 2.41
CA GLY A 120 4.58 9.48 3.77
C GLY A 120 3.07 9.34 3.91
N ASN A 121 2.64 8.92 5.10
CA ASN A 121 1.25 8.51 5.33
C ASN A 121 0.27 9.66 5.61
N GLU A 122 0.74 10.85 5.96
CA GLU A 122 -0.13 11.94 6.41
C GLU A 122 -1.08 12.51 5.34
N GLY A 123 -0.89 12.16 4.07
CA GLY A 123 -1.66 12.69 2.95
C GLY A 123 -2.86 11.88 2.49
N LYS A 124 -3.07 10.65 2.99
CA LYS A 124 -4.07 9.72 2.40
C LYS A 124 -5.51 10.21 2.54
N VAL A 125 -5.90 10.76 3.70
CA VAL A 125 -7.24 11.33 3.89
C VAL A 125 -7.48 12.54 2.96
N ALA A 126 -6.52 13.44 2.87
CA ALA A 126 -6.61 14.60 1.97
C ALA A 126 -6.69 14.17 0.48
N MET A 127 -5.99 13.09 0.10
CA MET A 127 -6.10 12.52 -1.25
C MET A 127 -7.45 11.85 -1.47
N ALA A 128 -7.98 11.11 -0.50
CA ALA A 128 -9.32 10.52 -0.59
C ALA A 128 -10.40 11.60 -0.78
N GLU A 129 -10.29 12.73 -0.08
CA GLU A 129 -11.18 13.89 -0.24
C GLU A 129 -11.03 14.51 -1.63
N LYS A 130 -9.81 14.82 -2.06
CA LYS A 130 -9.50 15.43 -3.36
C LYS A 130 -10.02 14.58 -4.53
N LEU A 131 -9.91 13.26 -4.42
CA LEU A 131 -10.31 12.31 -5.45
C LEU A 131 -11.77 11.88 -5.32
N ALA A 132 -12.50 12.37 -4.32
CA ALA A 132 -13.86 11.92 -3.99
C ALA A 132 -13.96 10.38 -3.93
N CYS A 133 -13.07 9.78 -3.14
CA CYS A 133 -12.84 8.35 -3.08
C CYS A 133 -14.06 7.60 -2.53
N ASP A 134 -14.53 6.57 -3.24
CA ASP A 134 -15.61 5.70 -2.77
C ASP A 134 -15.06 4.53 -1.93
N TYR A 135 -13.88 4.01 -2.32
CA TYR A 135 -13.18 2.94 -1.63
C TYR A 135 -11.69 3.23 -1.59
N PHE A 136 -11.06 3.00 -0.45
CA PHE A 136 -9.62 2.99 -0.31
C PHE A 136 -9.14 1.57 0.05
N ILE A 137 -8.25 0.99 -0.75
CA ILE A 137 -7.64 -0.31 -0.48
C ILE A 137 -6.28 -0.05 0.15
N GLU A 138 -6.05 -0.56 1.35
CA GLU A 138 -4.96 -0.19 2.25
C GLU A 138 -4.52 -1.37 3.12
N ASP A 139 -3.29 -1.31 3.68
CA ASP A 139 -2.77 -2.27 4.67
C ASP A 139 -2.24 -1.57 5.93
N ASP A 140 -1.84 -0.30 5.82
CA ASP A 140 -1.31 0.49 6.94
C ASP A 140 -2.39 0.74 8.01
N PRO A 141 -2.17 0.31 9.27
CA PRO A 141 -3.14 0.45 10.35
C PRO A 141 -3.52 1.90 10.65
N THR A 142 -2.55 2.83 10.55
CA THR A 142 -2.79 4.25 10.84
C THR A 142 -3.63 4.90 9.76
N ASN A 143 -3.33 4.60 8.49
CA ASN A 143 -4.11 5.09 7.36
C ASN A 143 -5.53 4.55 7.38
N ALA A 144 -5.69 3.24 7.62
CA ALA A 144 -7.00 2.61 7.68
C ALA A 144 -7.90 3.27 8.74
N VAL A 145 -7.37 3.47 9.96
CA VAL A 145 -8.11 4.13 11.06
C VAL A 145 -8.42 5.60 10.74
N ASN A 146 -7.49 6.33 10.12
CA ASN A 146 -7.72 7.73 9.78
C ASN A 146 -8.75 7.89 8.65
N LEU A 147 -8.73 7.04 7.65
CA LEU A 147 -9.71 7.00 6.57
C LEU A 147 -11.11 6.62 7.10
N ASP A 148 -11.21 5.61 7.97
CA ASP A 148 -12.45 5.21 8.64
C ASP A 148 -13.07 6.38 9.44
N LYS A 149 -12.26 7.04 10.28
CA LYS A 149 -12.70 8.22 11.05
C LYS A 149 -13.16 9.37 10.17
N ALA A 150 -12.62 9.49 8.98
CA ALA A 150 -13.04 10.48 7.98
C ALA A 150 -14.27 10.03 7.17
N GLY A 151 -14.81 8.82 7.42
CA GLY A 151 -16.02 8.28 6.82
C GLY A 151 -15.83 7.59 5.46
N TYR A 152 -14.58 7.29 5.07
CA TYR A 152 -14.28 6.56 3.85
C TYR A 152 -14.38 5.05 4.05
N LYS A 153 -14.87 4.34 3.04
CA LYS A 153 -14.88 2.87 3.03
C LYS A 153 -13.47 2.36 2.77
N VAL A 154 -12.94 1.59 3.72
CA VAL A 154 -11.61 0.99 3.66
C VAL A 154 -11.72 -0.51 3.45
N ILE A 155 -11.02 -1.03 2.44
CA ILE A 155 -10.78 -2.47 2.28
C ILE A 155 -9.36 -2.71 2.79
N LEU A 156 -9.24 -3.36 3.95
CA LEU A 156 -7.98 -3.57 4.65
C LEU A 156 -7.41 -4.95 4.34
N ILE A 157 -6.28 -4.99 3.64
CA ILE A 157 -5.54 -6.24 3.39
C ILE A 157 -4.92 -6.72 4.71
N ASP A 158 -5.20 -7.97 5.10
CA ASP A 158 -4.71 -8.54 6.36
C ASP A 158 -3.18 -8.66 6.38
N ALA A 159 -2.59 -8.18 7.46
CA ALA A 159 -1.17 -8.33 7.76
C ALA A 159 -0.93 -8.43 9.27
N MET A 160 0.21 -9.01 9.68
CA MET A 160 0.55 -9.18 11.10
C MET A 160 0.49 -7.86 11.87
N TYR A 161 0.92 -6.76 11.27
CA TYR A 161 1.01 -5.45 11.90
C TYR A 161 -0.33 -4.70 11.98
N ASN A 162 -1.40 -5.18 11.32
CA ASN A 162 -2.69 -4.50 11.35
C ASN A 162 -3.83 -5.31 11.98
N ARG A 163 -3.56 -6.50 12.54
CA ARG A 163 -4.58 -7.43 13.06
C ARG A 163 -5.51 -6.87 14.14
N GLY A 164 -5.07 -5.87 14.88
CA GLY A 164 -5.89 -5.20 15.90
C GLY A 164 -6.74 -4.04 15.37
N VAL A 165 -6.73 -3.78 14.06
CA VAL A 165 -7.48 -2.67 13.46
C VAL A 165 -8.92 -3.09 13.20
N GLU A 166 -9.87 -2.30 13.74
CA GLU A 166 -11.31 -2.41 13.52
C GLU A 166 -11.89 -1.01 13.29
N GLY A 167 -13.02 -0.91 12.58
CA GLY A 167 -13.72 0.34 12.31
C GLY A 167 -15.05 0.09 11.61
N ASP A 168 -15.96 1.06 11.71
CA ASP A 168 -17.32 0.94 11.15
C ASP A 168 -17.32 0.88 9.61
N ASN A 169 -16.33 1.49 8.98
CA ASN A 169 -16.17 1.51 7.52
C ASN A 169 -15.01 0.64 7.03
N ILE A 170 -14.39 -0.16 7.92
CA ILE A 170 -13.28 -1.06 7.55
C ILE A 170 -13.82 -2.45 7.27
N THR A 171 -13.55 -2.95 6.08
CA THR A 171 -13.76 -4.34 5.69
C THR A 171 -12.40 -5.02 5.52
N ARG A 172 -12.06 -5.95 6.43
CA ARG A 172 -10.83 -6.74 6.35
C ARG A 172 -10.97 -7.85 5.33
N VAL A 173 -9.92 -8.08 4.56
CA VAL A 173 -9.82 -9.15 3.56
C VAL A 173 -8.46 -9.84 3.64
N GLU A 174 -8.41 -11.12 3.32
CA GLU A 174 -7.16 -11.90 3.34
C GLU A 174 -6.39 -11.84 2.00
N ASN A 175 -7.10 -11.56 0.90
CA ASN A 175 -6.52 -11.61 -0.44
C ASN A 175 -7.33 -10.80 -1.46
N TRP A 176 -6.79 -10.66 -2.67
CA TRP A 176 -7.41 -9.88 -3.74
C TRP A 176 -8.64 -10.55 -4.36
N GLU A 177 -8.84 -11.85 -4.17
CA GLU A 177 -10.09 -12.51 -4.56
C GLU A 177 -11.27 -12.03 -3.69
N GLU A 178 -11.03 -11.75 -2.42
CA GLU A 178 -12.05 -11.16 -1.55
C GLU A 178 -12.31 -9.69 -1.88
N VAL A 179 -11.27 -8.92 -2.23
CA VAL A 179 -11.44 -7.56 -2.79
C VAL A 179 -12.33 -7.61 -4.02
N ARG A 180 -12.11 -8.59 -4.91
CA ARG A 180 -12.90 -8.79 -6.12
C ARG A 180 -14.38 -9.01 -5.81
N ARG A 181 -14.72 -9.84 -4.82
CA ARG A 181 -16.11 -10.10 -4.43
C ARG A 181 -16.81 -8.88 -3.85
N LEU A 182 -16.06 -7.96 -3.24
CA LEU A 182 -16.61 -6.71 -2.70
C LEU A 182 -16.87 -5.66 -3.79
N LEU A 183 -16.05 -5.66 -4.85
CA LEU A 183 -16.08 -4.60 -5.84
C LEU A 183 -16.77 -4.99 -7.17
N LEU A 184 -16.86 -6.28 -7.49
CA LEU A 184 -17.50 -6.81 -8.70
C LEU A 184 -18.77 -7.61 -8.42
#